data_2565e36df44bcc3e4f4c4308cc3b832c
#
_entry.id   2565e36df44bcc3e4f4c4308cc3b832c
#
_cell.length_a   1.000
_cell.length_b   1.000
_cell.length_c   1.000
_cell.angle_alpha   90.00
_cell.angle_beta   90.00
_cell.angle_gamma   90.00
#
_symmetry.space_group_name_H-M   'P 1'
#
loop_
_entity.id
_entity.type
_entity.pdbx_description
1 polymer ?
#
loop_
_entity_poly.entity_id
_entity_poly.type
_entity_poly.pdbx_seq_one_letter_code
_entity_poly.pdbx_strand_id
1 'polypeptide(L)'
;MAAMAAMSAQAQSQRPNIVYIMTDDHTAQALSAYGKSHIQTPNLDQIAQEGVLFRNSFVANSLSGPSRACMLTGKHSHANGFTNNEHGIFDGSQQTMPKLLQQAGYQTALVGKWHLVSEPTGFDYWDILIGQGEYYNPLFHHQDGSKSVEKGYCTNVITDKAINWIENRDKERPFIIFVHHKACHRNWLPELKYLREYEDHTFEKPDNFWDTYEGRLAAQQQEMAIASDHDMDLAYDTKAYLPGDKTRLSQAYVNYVERLEPELKKQYWTFYDSLSCDFKRQNLKGKDLVEWKYQRYMRDYAKVTRSLDDNVGRLMEYLRENNMLENTLVVYTSDQGFYMGEHGWFDKRFMYEESLSTPLLMRLPDGYKRRGEITDMVQNIDYAPTFLEMAGVKVPSDIQGKSLVPLLKSEKTIGKWRDAIYYHFHEYPAEHAVKRHYGVRTERYKLIHFYNDIDTWELYDLQEDPTEMKNVYDDPAYAKVRKQMHKKLEQMQKMYKDPIAD
;
A
#
# COMPACT_ATOMS: atom_id res chain seq x y z
N MET A 1 -46.80 -14.03 1.98
CA MET A 1 -45.82 -13.85 0.92
C MET A 1 -45.41 -12.40 0.71
N ALA A 2 -46.28 -11.42 0.67
CA ALA A 2 -45.94 -9.99 0.54
C ALA A 2 -45.08 -9.44 1.71
N ALA A 3 -45.33 -9.86 2.95
CA ALA A 3 -44.55 -9.44 4.13
C ALA A 3 -43.13 -10.00 4.14
N MET A 4 -42.89 -11.21 3.63
CA MET A 4 -41.55 -11.78 3.46
C MET A 4 -40.75 -11.09 2.32
N ALA A 5 -41.45 -10.71 1.23
CA ALA A 5 -40.79 -9.94 0.14
C ALA A 5 -40.46 -8.52 0.57
N ALA A 6 -41.30 -7.86 1.39
CA ALA A 6 -40.97 -6.54 1.97
C ALA A 6 -39.82 -6.60 2.99
N MET A 7 -39.75 -7.64 3.82
CA MET A 7 -38.61 -7.84 4.73
C MET A 7 -37.31 -8.13 3.97
N SER A 8 -37.33 -8.88 2.86
CA SER A 8 -36.15 -9.13 2.04
C SER A 8 -35.67 -7.87 1.30
N ALA A 9 -36.57 -7.06 0.79
CA ALA A 9 -36.27 -5.78 0.15
C ALA A 9 -35.70 -4.76 1.15
N GLN A 10 -36.24 -4.69 2.36
CA GLN A 10 -35.80 -3.80 3.42
C GLN A 10 -34.44 -4.24 4.02
N ALA A 11 -34.18 -5.55 4.13
CA ALA A 11 -32.88 -6.10 4.51
C ALA A 11 -31.82 -5.86 3.41
N GLN A 12 -32.19 -5.89 2.15
CA GLN A 12 -31.32 -5.63 1.02
C GLN A 12 -30.95 -4.13 0.90
N SER A 13 -31.86 -3.21 1.28
CA SER A 13 -31.61 -1.77 1.34
C SER A 13 -30.69 -1.33 2.48
N GLN A 14 -30.33 -2.21 3.39
CA GLN A 14 -29.39 -1.93 4.51
C GLN A 14 -27.95 -2.38 4.22
N ARG A 15 -27.67 -3.04 3.10
CA ARG A 15 -26.32 -3.48 2.74
C ARG A 15 -25.56 -2.35 2.06
N PRO A 16 -24.45 -1.85 2.64
CA PRO A 16 -23.73 -0.74 2.07
C PRO A 16 -23.04 -1.12 0.77
N ASN A 17 -22.93 -0.19 -0.14
CA ASN A 17 -21.94 -0.25 -1.20
C ASN A 17 -20.53 -0.14 -0.60
N ILE A 18 -19.53 -0.64 -1.29
CA ILE A 18 -18.14 -0.57 -0.85
C ILE A 18 -17.29 -0.03 -2.00
N VAL A 19 -16.64 1.09 -1.78
CA VAL A 19 -15.61 1.65 -2.65
C VAL A 19 -14.27 1.46 -1.95
N TYR A 20 -13.48 0.50 -2.43
CA TYR A 20 -12.20 0.13 -1.85
C TYR A 20 -11.07 0.67 -2.72
N ILE A 21 -10.48 1.79 -2.27
CA ILE A 21 -9.38 2.49 -2.94
C ILE A 21 -8.08 1.99 -2.33
N MET A 22 -7.25 1.33 -3.13
CA MET A 22 -5.93 0.88 -2.73
C MET A 22 -4.86 1.46 -3.65
N THR A 23 -3.81 1.97 -3.05
CA THR A 23 -2.64 2.52 -3.73
C THR A 23 -1.46 1.56 -3.61
N ASP A 24 -0.37 1.90 -4.27
CA ASP A 24 0.87 1.14 -4.29
C ASP A 24 1.98 2.01 -3.68
N ASP A 25 2.63 1.52 -2.64
CA ASP A 25 3.74 2.22 -1.98
C ASP A 25 3.38 3.61 -1.40
N HIS A 26 2.14 3.81 -0.93
CA HIS A 26 1.76 5.07 -0.32
C HIS A 26 1.82 4.97 1.21
N THR A 27 2.85 5.58 1.79
CA THR A 27 3.05 5.55 3.24
C THR A 27 2.15 6.55 3.97
N ALA A 28 1.80 6.24 5.23
CA ALA A 28 1.01 7.13 6.08
C ALA A 28 1.66 8.51 6.31
N GLN A 29 3.00 8.58 6.30
CA GLN A 29 3.75 9.83 6.45
C GLN A 29 3.54 10.82 5.28
N ALA A 30 3.12 10.32 4.12
CA ALA A 30 2.82 11.15 2.96
C ALA A 30 1.40 11.69 2.93
N LEU A 31 0.56 11.38 3.95
CA LEU A 31 -0.80 11.89 4.08
C LEU A 31 -0.85 12.95 5.20
N SER A 32 -1.35 14.15 4.89
CA SER A 32 -1.49 15.24 5.87
C SER A 32 -2.42 14.91 7.03
N ALA A 33 -3.40 14.00 6.85
CA ALA A 33 -4.28 13.52 7.92
C ALA A 33 -3.53 12.81 9.06
N TYR A 34 -2.36 12.22 8.81
CA TYR A 34 -1.57 11.53 9.85
C TYR A 34 -0.68 12.47 10.66
N GLY A 35 -0.61 13.75 10.31
CA GLY A 35 0.12 14.77 11.07
C GLY A 35 1.06 15.59 10.21
N LYS A 36 2.29 15.81 10.68
CA LYS A 36 3.27 16.66 10.01
C LYS A 36 3.72 16.01 8.69
N SER A 37 3.08 16.36 7.61
CA SER A 37 3.50 15.94 6.26
C SER A 37 3.90 17.15 5.42
N HIS A 38 4.96 17.01 4.63
CA HIS A 38 5.34 17.99 3.63
C HIS A 38 4.43 17.96 2.38
N ILE A 39 3.64 16.90 2.26
CA ILE A 39 2.72 16.66 1.14
C ILE A 39 1.30 16.93 1.63
N GLN A 40 0.57 17.81 0.95
CA GLN A 40 -0.80 18.13 1.29
C GLN A 40 -1.76 17.23 0.51
N THR A 41 -2.65 16.55 1.23
CA THR A 41 -3.63 15.61 0.68
C THR A 41 -5.06 15.95 1.14
N PRO A 42 -5.59 17.12 0.76
CA PRO A 42 -6.85 17.64 1.31
C PRO A 42 -8.07 16.74 1.05
N ASN A 43 -8.10 16.03 -0.07
CA ASN A 43 -9.21 15.11 -0.40
C ASN A 43 -9.16 13.83 0.44
N LEU A 44 -7.98 13.30 0.70
CA LEU A 44 -7.77 12.18 1.62
C LEU A 44 -8.05 12.60 3.06
N ASP A 45 -7.64 13.80 3.46
CA ASP A 45 -7.94 14.36 4.78
C ASP A 45 -9.45 14.45 5.02
N GLN A 46 -10.23 14.77 3.97
CA GLN A 46 -11.68 14.81 4.06
C GLN A 46 -12.27 13.43 4.41
N ILE A 47 -11.75 12.33 3.85
CA ILE A 47 -12.18 10.97 4.22
C ILE A 47 -11.96 10.73 5.71
N ALA A 48 -10.80 11.14 6.25
CA ALA A 48 -10.49 11.03 7.67
C ALA A 48 -11.40 11.90 8.54
N GLN A 49 -11.68 13.13 8.13
CA GLN A 49 -12.54 14.08 8.85
C GLN A 49 -14.00 13.65 8.89
N GLU A 50 -14.52 13.10 7.79
CA GLU A 50 -15.89 12.60 7.69
C GLU A 50 -16.05 11.18 8.28
N GLY A 51 -14.95 10.49 8.59
CA GLY A 51 -14.94 9.10 8.99
C GLY A 51 -14.00 8.77 10.14
N VAL A 52 -13.19 7.75 9.95
CA VAL A 52 -12.20 7.27 10.91
C VAL A 52 -10.82 7.16 10.28
N LEU A 53 -9.79 7.44 11.08
CA LEU A 53 -8.39 7.24 10.75
C LEU A 53 -7.81 6.20 11.73
N PHE A 54 -7.20 5.15 11.19
CA PHE A 54 -6.50 4.14 11.99
C PHE A 54 -5.03 4.51 12.14
N ARG A 55 -4.58 4.77 13.39
CA ARG A 55 -3.18 5.12 13.68
C ARG A 55 -2.23 3.93 13.56
N ASN A 56 -2.71 2.75 13.91
CA ASN A 56 -1.92 1.52 14.00
C ASN A 56 -2.48 0.47 13.03
N SER A 57 -2.35 0.76 11.73
CA SER A 57 -2.71 -0.16 10.65
C SER A 57 -1.46 -0.74 10.01
N PHE A 58 -1.41 -2.07 9.88
CA PHE A 58 -0.23 -2.82 9.49
C PHE A 58 -0.53 -3.82 8.37
N VAL A 59 0.51 -4.27 7.68
CA VAL A 59 0.41 -5.35 6.70
C VAL A 59 1.00 -6.67 7.24
N ALA A 60 0.55 -7.79 6.69
CA ALA A 60 1.04 -9.11 7.05
C ALA A 60 2.32 -9.50 6.29
N ASN A 61 2.58 -8.81 5.18
CA ASN A 61 3.77 -8.93 4.34
C ASN A 61 3.92 -7.64 3.52
N SER A 62 5.04 -6.95 3.65
CA SER A 62 5.31 -5.67 2.98
C SER A 62 5.85 -5.87 1.55
N LEU A 63 5.08 -6.56 0.72
CA LEU A 63 5.36 -6.79 -0.68
C LEU A 63 4.04 -6.82 -1.47
N SER A 64 3.97 -6.09 -2.58
CA SER A 64 2.69 -5.76 -3.25
C SER A 64 1.80 -6.97 -3.54
N GLY A 65 2.29 -8.01 -4.22
CA GLY A 65 1.48 -9.19 -4.53
C GLY A 65 1.02 -9.96 -3.28
N PRO A 66 1.94 -10.37 -2.38
CA PRO A 66 1.58 -11.02 -1.12
C PRO A 66 0.61 -10.23 -0.26
N SER A 67 0.80 -8.91 -0.12
CA SER A 67 -0.12 -8.05 0.63
C SER A 67 -1.53 -8.03 0.01
N ARG A 68 -1.63 -7.89 -1.31
CA ARG A 68 -2.91 -7.93 -2.04
C ARG A 68 -3.62 -9.27 -1.88
N ALA A 69 -2.88 -10.39 -1.93
CA ALA A 69 -3.43 -11.72 -1.65
C ALA A 69 -3.95 -11.84 -0.20
N CYS A 70 -3.24 -11.27 0.78
CA CYS A 70 -3.69 -11.22 2.17
C CYS A 70 -5.02 -10.46 2.32
N MET A 71 -5.17 -9.32 1.66
CA MET A 71 -6.40 -8.52 1.67
C MET A 71 -7.59 -9.25 1.04
N LEU A 72 -7.36 -9.95 -0.08
CA LEU A 72 -8.42 -10.71 -0.78
C LEU A 72 -8.91 -11.92 0.01
N THR A 73 -7.99 -12.60 0.70
CA THR A 73 -8.27 -13.89 1.36
C THR A 73 -8.58 -13.76 2.84
N GLY A 74 -8.15 -12.65 3.48
CA GLY A 74 -8.16 -12.51 4.94
C GLY A 74 -7.16 -13.44 5.63
N LYS A 75 -6.10 -13.88 4.93
CA LYS A 75 -5.10 -14.86 5.41
C LYS A 75 -3.69 -14.34 5.18
N HIS A 76 -2.77 -14.74 6.06
CA HIS A 76 -1.33 -14.49 5.86
C HIS A 76 -0.80 -15.20 4.61
N SER A 77 0.34 -14.75 4.08
CA SER A 77 0.94 -15.24 2.84
C SER A 77 1.21 -16.75 2.86
N HIS A 78 1.69 -17.30 3.98
CA HIS A 78 1.91 -18.75 4.13
C HIS A 78 0.61 -19.57 4.05
N ALA A 79 -0.52 -19.00 4.47
CA ALA A 79 -1.82 -19.66 4.46
C ALA A 79 -2.59 -19.49 3.14
N ASN A 80 -2.37 -18.42 2.39
CA ASN A 80 -2.98 -18.19 1.07
C ASN A 80 -2.08 -18.71 -0.09
N GLY A 81 -0.82 -19.08 0.21
CA GLY A 81 0.13 -19.65 -0.75
C GLY A 81 0.84 -18.63 -1.66
N PHE A 82 0.53 -17.34 -1.57
CA PHE A 82 1.18 -16.30 -2.39
C PHE A 82 2.22 -15.54 -1.55
N THR A 83 3.48 -15.96 -1.62
CA THR A 83 4.54 -15.54 -0.70
C THR A 83 5.55 -14.56 -1.29
N ASN A 84 5.66 -14.46 -2.63
CA ASN A 84 6.66 -13.65 -3.32
C ASN A 84 6.17 -13.17 -4.69
N ASN A 85 6.82 -12.15 -5.25
CA ASN A 85 6.50 -11.58 -6.56
C ASN A 85 7.25 -12.26 -7.72
N GLU A 86 8.39 -12.93 -7.47
CA GLU A 86 9.25 -13.44 -8.54
C GLU A 86 8.69 -14.69 -9.20
N HIS A 87 8.11 -15.58 -8.40
CA HIS A 87 7.66 -16.91 -8.86
C HIS A 87 6.23 -17.23 -8.41
N GLY A 88 5.60 -16.32 -7.66
CA GLY A 88 4.25 -16.53 -7.16
C GLY A 88 3.21 -16.43 -8.28
N ILE A 89 2.29 -17.39 -8.33
CA ILE A 89 1.04 -17.31 -9.09
C ILE A 89 -0.08 -17.50 -8.08
N PHE A 90 -0.95 -16.51 -7.95
CA PHE A 90 -2.06 -16.60 -7.01
C PHE A 90 -3.06 -17.69 -7.46
N ASP A 91 -3.36 -18.61 -6.55
CA ASP A 91 -4.40 -19.61 -6.81
C ASP A 91 -5.79 -18.95 -6.75
N GLY A 92 -6.28 -18.54 -7.92
CA GLY A 92 -7.61 -17.95 -8.07
C GLY A 92 -8.75 -18.94 -7.82
N SER A 93 -8.52 -20.24 -7.63
CA SER A 93 -9.57 -21.20 -7.28
C SER A 93 -9.98 -21.13 -5.82
N GLN A 94 -9.09 -20.67 -4.93
CA GLN A 94 -9.36 -20.56 -3.51
C GLN A 94 -10.48 -19.55 -3.19
N GLN A 95 -11.05 -19.68 -2.00
CA GLN A 95 -12.08 -18.75 -1.52
C GLN A 95 -11.48 -17.36 -1.25
N THR A 96 -12.12 -16.34 -1.81
CA THR A 96 -11.76 -14.94 -1.62
C THR A 96 -12.98 -14.12 -1.22
N MET A 97 -12.75 -12.98 -0.61
CA MET A 97 -13.83 -12.07 -0.20
C MET A 97 -14.70 -11.62 -1.38
N PRO A 98 -14.16 -11.24 -2.58
CA PRO A 98 -15.03 -10.90 -3.73
C PRO A 98 -15.97 -12.02 -4.14
N LYS A 99 -15.52 -13.28 -4.18
CA LYS A 99 -16.38 -14.44 -4.49
C LYS A 99 -17.54 -14.58 -3.52
N LEU A 100 -17.27 -14.40 -2.22
CA LEU A 100 -18.32 -14.50 -1.20
C LEU A 100 -19.32 -13.35 -1.30
N LEU A 101 -18.87 -12.14 -1.60
CA LEU A 101 -19.75 -10.99 -1.86
C LEU A 101 -20.57 -11.18 -3.12
N GLN A 102 -19.99 -11.69 -4.21
CA GLN A 102 -20.68 -12.01 -5.44
C GLN A 102 -21.79 -13.06 -5.21
N GLN A 103 -21.49 -14.14 -4.47
CA GLN A 103 -22.47 -15.15 -4.07
C GLN A 103 -23.61 -14.57 -3.21
N ALA A 104 -23.32 -13.53 -2.44
CA ALA A 104 -24.31 -12.81 -1.63
C ALA A 104 -25.12 -11.78 -2.41
N GLY A 105 -24.92 -11.65 -3.72
CA GLY A 105 -25.66 -10.78 -4.61
C GLY A 105 -25.06 -9.39 -4.83
N TYR A 106 -23.86 -9.13 -4.35
CA TYR A 106 -23.12 -7.92 -4.72
C TYR A 106 -22.69 -7.98 -6.18
N GLN A 107 -22.69 -6.84 -6.86
CA GLN A 107 -21.89 -6.65 -8.07
C GLN A 107 -20.45 -6.39 -7.66
N THR A 108 -19.52 -7.08 -8.31
CA THR A 108 -18.09 -7.02 -7.94
C THR A 108 -17.26 -6.51 -9.10
N ALA A 109 -16.47 -5.47 -8.88
CA ALA A 109 -15.62 -4.88 -9.92
C ALA A 109 -14.19 -4.64 -9.45
N LEU A 110 -13.24 -4.69 -10.38
CA LEU A 110 -11.84 -4.37 -10.16
C LEU A 110 -11.30 -3.54 -11.31
N VAL A 111 -10.71 -2.38 -11.01
CA VAL A 111 -10.04 -1.51 -11.98
C VAL A 111 -8.64 -1.17 -11.49
N GLY A 112 -7.63 -1.32 -12.34
CA GLY A 112 -6.25 -0.91 -12.08
C GLY A 112 -5.31 -2.06 -11.73
N LYS A 113 -4.39 -1.85 -10.79
CA LYS A 113 -3.31 -2.80 -10.50
C LYS A 113 -3.83 -4.08 -9.83
N TRP A 114 -3.59 -5.22 -10.45
CA TRP A 114 -3.86 -6.56 -9.90
C TRP A 114 -2.63 -7.19 -9.25
N HIS A 115 -1.58 -7.39 -10.02
CA HIS A 115 -0.26 -7.84 -9.58
C HIS A 115 -0.23 -9.23 -8.88
N LEU A 116 -1.15 -10.12 -9.23
CA LEU A 116 -1.20 -11.50 -8.70
C LEU A 116 -0.92 -12.57 -9.77
N VAL A 117 -0.48 -12.17 -10.96
CA VAL A 117 -0.10 -12.99 -12.13
C VAL A 117 -1.28 -13.73 -12.76
N SER A 118 -2.09 -14.47 -11.99
CA SER A 118 -3.33 -15.09 -12.48
C SER A 118 -4.39 -14.04 -12.83
N GLU A 119 -5.36 -14.41 -13.66
CA GLU A 119 -6.53 -13.54 -13.90
C GLU A 119 -7.40 -13.40 -12.66
N PRO A 120 -8.06 -12.22 -12.48
CA PRO A 120 -8.99 -12.00 -11.38
C PRO A 120 -10.17 -12.98 -11.41
N THR A 121 -10.55 -13.51 -10.25
CA THR A 121 -11.71 -14.38 -10.08
C THR A 121 -12.62 -13.84 -8.98
N GLY A 122 -13.94 -14.03 -9.14
CA GLY A 122 -14.95 -13.49 -8.20
C GLY A 122 -15.31 -12.04 -8.48
N PHE A 123 -15.06 -11.58 -9.70
CA PHE A 123 -15.46 -10.25 -10.18
C PHE A 123 -16.40 -10.39 -11.39
N ASP A 124 -17.48 -9.60 -11.38
CA ASP A 124 -18.40 -9.48 -12.52
C ASP A 124 -17.78 -8.63 -13.65
N TYR A 125 -16.88 -7.73 -13.28
CA TYR A 125 -16.13 -6.85 -14.19
C TYR A 125 -14.71 -6.64 -13.71
N TRP A 126 -13.74 -6.66 -14.63
CA TRP A 126 -12.40 -6.22 -14.35
C TRP A 126 -11.66 -5.68 -15.58
N ASP A 127 -10.91 -4.60 -15.35
CA ASP A 127 -9.93 -4.02 -16.25
C ASP A 127 -8.62 -3.83 -15.46
N ILE A 128 -7.58 -4.59 -15.77
CA ILE A 128 -6.35 -4.60 -14.99
C ILE A 128 -5.12 -4.11 -15.75
N LEU A 129 -4.25 -3.41 -15.04
CA LEU A 129 -2.92 -3.07 -15.55
C LEU A 129 -2.09 -4.34 -15.76
N ILE A 130 -1.30 -4.36 -16.83
CA ILE A 130 -0.34 -5.44 -17.06
C ILE A 130 0.93 -5.15 -16.25
N GLY A 131 1.36 -6.13 -15.46
CA GLY A 131 2.53 -6.01 -14.59
C GLY A 131 2.38 -4.89 -13.55
N GLN A 132 3.38 -4.01 -13.48
CA GLN A 132 3.36 -2.83 -12.59
C GLN A 132 2.57 -1.66 -13.17
N GLY A 133 2.18 -1.71 -14.43
CA GLY A 133 1.58 -0.59 -15.15
C GLY A 133 2.56 0.56 -15.46
N GLU A 134 2.13 1.46 -16.32
CA GLU A 134 2.88 2.68 -16.66
C GLU A 134 2.08 3.92 -16.24
N TYR A 135 2.79 5.02 -15.92
CA TYR A 135 2.13 6.27 -15.53
C TYR A 135 1.40 6.97 -16.68
N TYR A 136 1.87 6.79 -17.91
CA TYR A 136 1.22 7.33 -19.11
C TYR A 136 0.92 6.24 -20.12
N ASN A 137 -0.23 6.38 -20.76
CA ASN A 137 -0.72 5.47 -21.79
C ASN A 137 -0.63 4.01 -21.30
N PRO A 138 -1.22 3.69 -20.12
CA PRO A 138 -1.11 2.36 -19.54
C PRO A 138 -1.74 1.29 -20.43
N LEU A 139 -1.11 0.12 -20.44
CA LEU A 139 -1.64 -1.06 -21.10
C LEU A 139 -2.56 -1.81 -20.14
N PHE A 140 -3.82 -1.99 -20.53
CA PHE A 140 -4.82 -2.76 -19.80
C PHE A 140 -5.05 -4.13 -20.41
N HIS A 141 -5.36 -5.09 -19.56
CA HIS A 141 -5.93 -6.39 -19.92
C HIS A 141 -7.39 -6.41 -19.44
N HIS A 142 -8.28 -6.72 -20.35
CA HIS A 142 -9.73 -6.70 -20.14
C HIS A 142 -10.27 -8.11 -19.89
N GLN A 143 -11.43 -8.20 -19.23
CA GLN A 143 -12.06 -9.46 -18.88
C GLN A 143 -12.43 -10.34 -20.09
N ASP A 144 -12.63 -9.75 -21.26
CA ASP A 144 -12.87 -10.47 -22.51
C ASP A 144 -11.58 -11.06 -23.15
N GLY A 145 -10.42 -10.90 -22.48
CA GLY A 145 -9.10 -11.33 -22.93
C GLY A 145 -8.40 -10.34 -23.87
N SER A 146 -9.06 -9.25 -24.27
CA SER A 146 -8.43 -8.23 -25.09
C SER A 146 -7.45 -7.36 -24.29
N LYS A 147 -6.59 -6.63 -25.00
CA LYS A 147 -5.64 -5.69 -24.42
C LYS A 147 -5.70 -4.37 -25.18
N SER A 148 -5.68 -3.25 -24.47
CA SER A 148 -5.65 -1.92 -25.09
C SER A 148 -4.71 -0.97 -24.35
N VAL A 149 -4.11 -0.05 -25.10
CA VAL A 149 -3.41 1.10 -24.52
C VAL A 149 -4.44 2.21 -24.29
N GLU A 150 -4.62 2.60 -23.05
CA GLU A 150 -5.51 3.69 -22.68
C GLU A 150 -4.74 5.01 -22.65
N LYS A 151 -5.20 6.00 -23.42
CA LYS A 151 -4.52 7.30 -23.49
C LYS A 151 -4.71 8.09 -22.20
N GLY A 152 -3.64 8.69 -21.72
CA GLY A 152 -3.65 9.62 -20.59
C GLY A 152 -2.83 9.16 -19.40
N TYR A 153 -2.97 9.88 -18.30
CA TYR A 153 -2.29 9.59 -17.05
C TYR A 153 -3.00 8.47 -16.29
N CYS A 154 -2.26 7.46 -15.88
CA CYS A 154 -2.78 6.20 -15.36
C CYS A 154 -3.79 6.39 -14.20
N THR A 155 -3.47 7.30 -13.26
CA THR A 155 -4.34 7.57 -12.12
C THR A 155 -5.70 8.13 -12.56
N ASN A 156 -5.69 9.04 -13.57
CA ASN A 156 -6.93 9.58 -14.16
C ASN A 156 -7.73 8.48 -14.87
N VAL A 157 -7.06 7.66 -15.69
CA VAL A 157 -7.71 6.57 -16.44
C VAL A 157 -8.39 5.56 -15.50
N ILE A 158 -7.72 5.17 -14.41
CA ILE A 158 -8.29 4.25 -13.41
C ILE A 158 -9.53 4.87 -12.77
N THR A 159 -9.47 6.13 -12.39
CA THR A 159 -10.61 6.85 -11.78
C THR A 159 -11.78 6.98 -12.75
N ASP A 160 -11.50 7.34 -14.02
CA ASP A 160 -12.53 7.45 -15.06
C ASP A 160 -13.25 6.12 -15.29
N LYS A 161 -12.48 5.03 -15.39
CA LYS A 161 -13.04 3.67 -15.53
C LYS A 161 -13.90 3.28 -14.31
N ALA A 162 -13.44 3.61 -13.09
CA ALA A 162 -14.19 3.32 -11.87
C ALA A 162 -15.52 4.09 -11.82
N ILE A 163 -15.49 5.40 -12.10
CA ILE A 163 -16.70 6.23 -12.15
C ILE A 163 -17.66 5.73 -13.23
N ASN A 164 -17.15 5.46 -14.44
CA ASN A 164 -17.96 4.93 -15.54
C ASN A 164 -18.61 3.60 -15.19
N TRP A 165 -17.90 2.69 -14.52
CA TRP A 165 -18.48 1.43 -14.08
C TRP A 165 -19.59 1.65 -13.03
N ILE A 166 -19.35 2.52 -12.02
CA ILE A 166 -20.35 2.85 -11.01
C ILE A 166 -21.59 3.46 -11.65
N GLU A 167 -21.45 4.32 -12.65
CA GLU A 167 -22.58 4.96 -13.35
C GLU A 167 -23.45 3.95 -14.10
N ASN A 168 -22.83 2.98 -14.76
CA ASN A 168 -23.49 2.02 -15.63
C ASN A 168 -23.89 0.69 -14.97
N ARG A 169 -23.62 0.54 -13.66
CA ARG A 169 -23.97 -0.67 -12.89
C ARG A 169 -25.49 -0.89 -12.80
N ASP A 170 -25.92 -2.08 -12.43
CA ASP A 170 -27.29 -2.33 -11.97
C ASP A 170 -27.53 -1.58 -10.64
N LYS A 171 -28.41 -0.58 -10.65
CA LYS A 171 -28.66 0.30 -9.49
C LYS A 171 -29.49 -0.34 -8.40
N GLU A 172 -30.12 -1.48 -8.67
CA GLU A 172 -30.94 -2.22 -7.72
C GLU A 172 -30.13 -3.15 -6.82
N ARG A 173 -28.84 -3.35 -7.13
CA ARG A 173 -27.93 -4.24 -6.39
C ARG A 173 -26.85 -3.47 -5.68
N PRO A 174 -26.45 -3.87 -4.44
CA PRO A 174 -25.27 -3.34 -3.80
C PRO A 174 -24.02 -3.76 -4.60
N PHE A 175 -22.94 -2.99 -4.47
CA PHE A 175 -21.70 -3.29 -5.17
C PHE A 175 -20.48 -3.15 -4.26
N ILE A 176 -19.39 -3.83 -4.67
CA ILE A 176 -18.04 -3.51 -4.26
C ILE A 176 -17.20 -3.24 -5.51
N ILE A 177 -16.47 -2.13 -5.48
CA ILE A 177 -15.48 -1.82 -6.50
C ILE A 177 -14.10 -1.65 -5.87
N PHE A 178 -13.12 -2.34 -6.43
CA PHE A 178 -11.69 -2.23 -6.13
C PHE A 178 -11.08 -1.22 -7.10
N VAL A 179 -10.66 -0.07 -6.59
CA VAL A 179 -10.00 0.99 -7.36
C VAL A 179 -8.52 0.98 -6.97
N HIS A 180 -7.72 0.27 -7.76
CA HIS A 180 -6.34 -0.04 -7.42
C HIS A 180 -5.37 0.81 -8.25
N HIS A 181 -4.86 1.88 -7.66
CA HIS A 181 -3.91 2.77 -8.33
C HIS A 181 -2.49 2.20 -8.37
N LYS A 182 -1.76 2.51 -9.47
CA LYS A 182 -0.31 2.31 -9.55
C LYS A 182 0.45 3.30 -8.66
N ALA A 183 -0.06 4.51 -8.51
CA ALA A 183 0.54 5.54 -7.68
C ALA A 183 0.56 5.09 -6.19
N CYS A 184 1.61 5.27 -5.44
CA CYS A 184 2.85 6.02 -5.71
C CYS A 184 4.07 5.15 -6.05
N HIS A 185 3.93 4.00 -6.71
CA HIS A 185 5.05 3.11 -7.02
C HIS A 185 6.10 3.79 -7.91
N ARG A 186 7.41 3.41 -7.72
CA ARG A 186 8.48 3.92 -8.60
C ARG A 186 8.13 3.63 -10.08
N ASN A 187 8.48 4.48 -11.05
CA ASN A 187 9.52 5.52 -11.01
C ASN A 187 9.02 6.96 -10.76
N TRP A 188 7.86 7.15 -10.18
CA TRP A 188 7.30 8.46 -9.81
C TRP A 188 7.28 9.47 -10.96
N LEU A 189 6.78 9.09 -12.13
CA LEU A 189 6.63 10.02 -13.23
C LEU A 189 5.38 10.88 -13.00
N PRO A 190 5.53 12.21 -12.78
CA PRO A 190 4.41 13.05 -12.38
C PRO A 190 3.43 13.29 -13.53
N GLU A 191 2.20 13.59 -13.21
CA GLU A 191 1.27 14.18 -14.18
C GLU A 191 1.77 15.57 -14.61
N LEU A 192 1.60 15.92 -15.89
CA LEU A 192 2.16 17.14 -16.47
C LEU A 192 1.76 18.41 -15.70
N LYS A 193 0.51 18.49 -15.23
CA LYS A 193 0.03 19.66 -14.46
C LYS A 193 0.81 19.90 -13.17
N TYR A 194 1.45 18.86 -12.61
CA TYR A 194 2.26 18.92 -11.39
C TYR A 194 3.77 18.89 -11.65
N LEU A 195 4.21 18.89 -12.92
CA LEU A 195 5.62 18.73 -13.28
C LEU A 195 6.56 19.73 -12.57
N ARG A 196 6.08 20.94 -12.28
CA ARG A 196 6.85 22.01 -11.62
C ARG A 196 6.52 22.23 -10.15
N GLU A 197 5.54 21.51 -9.61
CA GLU A 197 5.20 21.59 -8.19
C GLU A 197 6.34 21.05 -7.33
N TYR A 198 6.56 21.58 -6.16
CA TYR A 198 7.64 21.22 -5.23
C TYR A 198 9.09 21.46 -5.72
N GLU A 199 9.33 22.10 -6.88
CA GLU A 199 10.70 22.33 -7.35
C GLU A 199 11.51 23.24 -6.41
N ASP A 200 10.85 24.23 -5.82
CA ASP A 200 11.45 25.15 -4.84
C ASP A 200 11.29 24.67 -3.38
N HIS A 201 10.67 23.51 -3.18
CA HIS A 201 10.48 22.95 -1.84
C HIS A 201 11.69 22.10 -1.42
N THR A 202 12.11 22.26 -0.16
CA THR A 202 13.13 21.42 0.46
C THR A 202 12.44 20.50 1.46
N PHE A 203 12.55 19.20 1.23
CA PHE A 203 12.06 18.18 2.14
C PHE A 203 13.06 17.98 3.28
N GLU A 204 12.59 18.07 4.53
CA GLU A 204 13.38 17.72 5.70
C GLU A 204 13.74 16.23 5.66
N LYS A 205 14.99 15.91 5.94
CA LYS A 205 15.43 14.52 6.07
C LYS A 205 14.97 13.96 7.42
N PRO A 206 14.56 12.69 7.50
CA PRO A 206 14.33 12.07 8.79
C PRO A 206 15.61 11.99 9.63
N ASP A 207 15.46 12.00 10.96
CA ASP A 207 16.61 12.03 11.88
C ASP A 207 17.57 10.85 11.69
N ASN A 208 17.03 9.69 11.27
CA ASN A 208 17.80 8.47 10.98
C ASN A 208 18.26 8.34 9.51
N PHE A 209 18.23 9.41 8.72
CA PHE A 209 18.63 9.39 7.30
C PHE A 209 20.10 8.91 7.09
N TRP A 210 20.99 9.24 8.00
CA TRP A 210 22.41 8.85 7.95
C TRP A 210 22.70 7.63 8.85
N ASP A 211 21.81 6.64 8.84
CA ASP A 211 21.97 5.42 9.61
C ASP A 211 23.20 4.61 9.18
N THR A 212 23.92 4.05 10.14
CA THR A 212 25.13 3.22 9.93
C THR A 212 24.84 1.73 10.05
N TYR A 213 23.62 1.37 10.41
CA TYR A 213 23.13 -0.01 10.62
C TYR A 213 23.91 -0.81 11.67
N GLU A 214 24.55 -0.15 12.64
CA GLU A 214 25.30 -0.81 13.68
C GLU A 214 24.45 -1.82 14.46
N GLY A 215 24.95 -3.07 14.59
CA GLY A 215 24.27 -4.16 15.28
C GLY A 215 23.06 -4.76 14.54
N ARG A 216 22.85 -4.41 13.25
CA ARG A 216 21.72 -4.88 12.42
C ARG A 216 22.22 -5.47 11.10
N LEU A 217 22.60 -6.77 11.14
CA LEU A 217 23.25 -7.44 10.02
C LEU A 217 22.40 -7.45 8.74
N ALA A 218 21.08 -7.66 8.85
CA ALA A 218 20.20 -7.63 7.70
C ALA A 218 20.16 -6.26 7.02
N ALA A 219 20.11 -5.19 7.83
CA ALA A 219 20.15 -3.81 7.36
C ALA A 219 21.47 -3.45 6.66
N GLN A 220 22.59 -4.04 7.08
CA GLN A 220 23.89 -3.85 6.43
C GLN A 220 24.00 -4.52 5.06
N GLN A 221 23.17 -5.51 4.77
CA GLN A 221 23.25 -6.36 3.56
C GLN A 221 22.12 -6.11 2.56
N GLN A 222 21.29 -5.12 2.79
CA GLN A 222 20.19 -4.75 1.89
C GLN A 222 20.68 -3.91 0.69
N GLU A 223 19.85 -3.81 -0.35
CA GLU A 223 20.08 -3.05 -1.58
C GLU A 223 18.93 -2.06 -1.83
N MET A 224 18.66 -1.17 -0.85
CA MET A 224 17.61 -0.13 -0.91
C MET A 224 18.15 1.26 -0.59
N ALA A 225 19.48 1.44 -0.59
CA ALA A 225 20.09 2.69 -0.15
C ALA A 225 19.97 3.80 -1.21
N ILE A 226 19.51 4.98 -0.81
CA ILE A 226 19.54 6.20 -1.64
C ILE A 226 21.00 6.54 -2.04
N ALA A 227 21.94 6.22 -1.19
CA ALA A 227 23.36 6.46 -1.42
C ALA A 227 23.97 5.59 -2.53
N SER A 228 23.38 4.44 -2.84
CA SER A 228 23.86 3.52 -3.86
C SER A 228 23.33 3.93 -5.25
N ASP A 229 24.23 3.97 -6.24
CA ASP A 229 23.83 4.19 -7.64
C ASP A 229 23.25 2.93 -8.27
N HIS A 230 23.46 1.76 -7.66
CA HIS A 230 22.85 0.51 -8.06
C HIS A 230 21.39 0.41 -7.59
N ASP A 231 21.09 0.89 -6.38
CA ASP A 231 19.76 0.73 -5.77
C ASP A 231 18.81 1.84 -6.22
N MET A 232 19.21 3.13 -6.07
CA MET A 232 18.50 4.28 -6.60
C MET A 232 19.21 4.80 -7.86
N ASP A 233 18.68 4.42 -9.04
CA ASP A 233 19.24 4.78 -10.33
C ASP A 233 18.97 6.25 -10.69
N LEU A 234 20.00 6.95 -11.15
CA LEU A 234 19.91 8.38 -11.49
C LEU A 234 18.93 8.65 -12.62
N ALA A 235 18.91 7.83 -13.67
CA ALA A 235 18.00 8.05 -14.80
C ALA A 235 16.58 7.58 -14.50
N TYR A 236 16.42 6.37 -13.97
CA TYR A 236 15.11 5.77 -13.76
C TYR A 236 14.34 6.43 -12.60
N ASP A 237 15.00 6.65 -11.47
CA ASP A 237 14.36 7.18 -10.27
C ASP A 237 14.37 8.69 -10.20
N THR A 238 15.51 9.34 -10.54
CA THR A 238 15.64 10.79 -10.43
C THR A 238 15.51 11.54 -11.75
N LYS A 239 15.36 10.82 -12.88
CA LYS A 239 15.28 11.35 -14.26
C LYS A 239 16.49 12.21 -14.68
N ALA A 240 17.62 12.08 -13.97
CA ALA A 240 18.88 12.70 -14.36
C ALA A 240 19.57 11.84 -15.43
N TYR A 241 18.99 11.81 -16.63
CA TYR A 241 19.51 11.07 -17.76
C TYR A 241 20.69 11.80 -18.39
N LEU A 242 21.84 11.15 -18.40
CA LEU A 242 23.04 11.68 -19.04
C LEU A 242 23.22 11.03 -20.42
N PRO A 243 23.49 11.81 -21.49
CA PRO A 243 23.75 11.26 -22.81
C PRO A 243 24.88 10.23 -22.76
N GLY A 244 24.63 9.03 -23.28
CA GLY A 244 25.59 7.93 -23.29
C GLY A 244 25.46 6.95 -22.14
N ASP A 245 24.59 7.18 -21.17
CA ASP A 245 24.22 6.19 -20.16
C ASP A 245 23.55 4.99 -20.84
N LYS A 246 24.03 3.79 -20.52
CA LYS A 246 23.59 2.53 -21.12
C LYS A 246 23.11 1.51 -20.11
N THR A 247 22.80 1.93 -18.89
CA THR A 247 22.21 1.00 -17.90
C THR A 247 20.85 0.51 -18.39
N ARG A 248 20.43 -0.66 -17.92
CA ARG A 248 19.09 -1.20 -18.22
C ARG A 248 17.97 -0.26 -17.74
N LEU A 249 18.17 0.37 -16.59
CA LEU A 249 17.17 1.28 -16.01
C LEU A 249 17.10 2.60 -16.77
N SER A 250 18.23 3.14 -17.22
CA SER A 250 18.28 4.32 -18.08
C SER A 250 17.54 4.09 -19.39
N GLN A 251 17.74 2.94 -20.02
CA GLN A 251 17.04 2.58 -21.24
C GLN A 251 15.53 2.41 -21.01
N ALA A 252 15.13 1.84 -19.88
CA ALA A 252 13.73 1.73 -19.51
C ALA A 252 13.08 3.12 -19.37
N TYR A 253 13.76 4.07 -18.75
CA TYR A 253 13.27 5.46 -18.64
C TYR A 253 13.12 6.13 -20.01
N VAL A 254 14.10 6.01 -20.89
CA VAL A 254 14.03 6.56 -22.26
C VAL A 254 12.85 5.96 -23.01
N ASN A 255 12.72 4.64 -23.01
CA ASN A 255 11.61 3.94 -23.67
C ASN A 255 10.26 4.39 -23.13
N TYR A 256 10.18 4.70 -21.84
CA TYR A 256 8.98 5.17 -21.19
C TYR A 256 8.55 6.55 -21.70
N VAL A 257 9.49 7.49 -21.77
CA VAL A 257 9.23 8.85 -22.26
C VAL A 257 8.95 8.86 -23.75
N GLU A 258 9.62 7.99 -24.53
CA GLU A 258 9.38 7.89 -25.98
C GLU A 258 7.97 7.44 -26.36
N ARG A 259 7.23 6.80 -25.45
CA ARG A 259 5.83 6.41 -25.64
C ARG A 259 4.83 7.56 -25.46
N LEU A 260 5.27 8.70 -24.94
CA LEU A 260 4.41 9.85 -24.71
C LEU A 260 4.01 10.50 -26.04
N GLU A 261 2.83 11.13 -26.07
CA GLU A 261 2.39 11.96 -27.17
C GLU A 261 3.42 13.09 -27.43
N PRO A 262 3.66 13.51 -28.69
CA PRO A 262 4.76 14.41 -29.04
C PRO A 262 4.86 15.69 -28.22
N GLU A 263 3.73 16.36 -27.97
CA GLU A 263 3.72 17.60 -27.20
C GLU A 263 4.02 17.36 -25.71
N LEU A 264 3.48 16.29 -25.14
CA LEU A 264 3.74 15.86 -23.77
C LEU A 264 5.21 15.48 -23.60
N LYS A 265 5.73 14.66 -24.51
CA LYS A 265 7.15 14.28 -24.57
C LYS A 265 8.07 15.50 -24.61
N LYS A 266 7.78 16.49 -25.46
CA LYS A 266 8.55 17.73 -25.54
C LYS A 266 8.61 18.47 -24.20
N GLN A 267 7.49 18.57 -23.47
CA GLN A 267 7.45 19.25 -22.19
C GLN A 267 8.27 18.51 -21.12
N TYR A 268 8.17 17.17 -21.07
CA TYR A 268 8.99 16.36 -20.16
C TYR A 268 10.48 16.46 -20.47
N TRP A 269 10.88 16.31 -21.75
CA TRP A 269 12.28 16.46 -22.15
C TRP A 269 12.82 17.84 -21.81
N THR A 270 12.10 18.91 -22.12
CA THR A 270 12.54 20.27 -21.80
C THR A 270 12.80 20.44 -20.31
N PHE A 271 11.94 19.90 -19.45
CA PHE A 271 12.09 19.99 -18.01
C PHE A 271 13.25 19.14 -17.49
N TYR A 272 13.26 17.84 -17.81
CA TYR A 272 14.28 16.92 -17.29
C TYR A 272 15.65 17.08 -17.95
N ASP A 273 15.74 17.56 -19.18
CA ASP A 273 17.02 17.94 -19.79
C ASP A 273 17.64 19.14 -19.06
N SER A 274 16.85 20.14 -18.70
CA SER A 274 17.34 21.26 -17.88
C SER A 274 17.85 20.78 -16.54
N LEU A 275 17.09 19.93 -15.86
CA LEU A 275 17.47 19.32 -14.59
C LEU A 275 18.76 18.49 -14.71
N SER A 276 18.89 17.68 -15.75
CA SER A 276 20.07 16.85 -16.01
C SER A 276 21.30 17.68 -16.32
N CYS A 277 21.16 18.80 -17.06
CA CYS A 277 22.23 19.75 -17.31
C CYS A 277 22.70 20.43 -16.03
N ASP A 278 21.77 20.83 -15.16
CA ASP A 278 22.10 21.43 -13.87
C ASP A 278 22.81 20.45 -12.96
N PHE A 279 22.30 19.21 -12.84
CA PHE A 279 22.93 18.15 -12.09
C PHE A 279 24.38 17.89 -12.56
N LYS A 280 24.61 17.80 -13.86
CA LYS A 280 25.95 17.62 -14.45
C LYS A 280 26.89 18.77 -14.12
N ARG A 281 26.41 20.02 -14.17
CA ARG A 281 27.21 21.21 -13.81
C ARG A 281 27.63 21.22 -12.35
N GLN A 282 26.76 20.79 -11.45
CA GLN A 282 27.04 20.74 -10.02
C GLN A 282 28.12 19.71 -9.67
N ASN A 283 28.27 18.64 -10.45
CA ASN A 283 29.27 17.57 -10.27
C ASN A 283 29.30 17.04 -8.82
N LEU A 284 28.10 16.80 -8.26
CA LEU A 284 27.89 16.39 -6.88
C LEU A 284 28.50 15.02 -6.60
N LYS A 285 29.03 14.82 -5.37
CA LYS A 285 29.62 13.56 -4.90
C LYS A 285 29.34 13.37 -3.42
N GLY A 286 29.47 12.11 -2.96
CA GLY A 286 29.33 11.78 -1.54
C GLY A 286 27.97 12.23 -0.97
N LYS A 287 27.99 12.87 0.19
CA LYS A 287 26.74 13.29 0.87
C LYS A 287 25.89 14.27 0.06
N ASP A 288 26.50 15.17 -0.69
CA ASP A 288 25.78 16.15 -1.50
C ASP A 288 25.01 15.47 -2.64
N LEU A 289 25.56 14.41 -3.24
CA LEU A 289 24.88 13.60 -4.24
C LEU A 289 23.68 12.84 -3.63
N VAL A 290 23.89 12.22 -2.45
CA VAL A 290 22.82 11.50 -1.74
C VAL A 290 21.67 12.45 -1.37
N GLU A 291 21.98 13.64 -0.90
CA GLU A 291 21.00 14.67 -0.58
C GLU A 291 20.24 15.14 -1.82
N TRP A 292 20.93 15.35 -2.92
CA TRP A 292 20.29 15.69 -4.20
C TRP A 292 19.34 14.60 -4.68
N LYS A 293 19.75 13.31 -4.63
CA LYS A 293 18.89 12.17 -4.96
C LYS A 293 17.64 12.15 -4.08
N TYR A 294 17.81 12.31 -2.77
CA TYR A 294 16.70 12.36 -1.82
C TYR A 294 15.70 13.46 -2.16
N GLN A 295 16.18 14.71 -2.38
CA GLN A 295 15.31 15.83 -2.73
C GLN A 295 14.56 15.56 -4.05
N ARG A 296 15.25 14.98 -5.05
CA ARG A 296 14.61 14.69 -6.33
C ARG A 296 13.55 13.59 -6.21
N TYR A 297 13.87 12.52 -5.52
CA TYR A 297 12.93 11.44 -5.20
C TYR A 297 11.69 11.97 -4.48
N MET A 298 11.87 12.72 -3.41
CA MET A 298 10.78 13.27 -2.61
C MET A 298 9.88 14.22 -3.41
N ARG A 299 10.44 15.06 -4.27
CA ARG A 299 9.67 15.96 -5.14
C ARG A 299 8.79 15.19 -6.10
N ASP A 300 9.33 14.19 -6.77
CA ASP A 300 8.57 13.42 -7.75
C ASP A 300 7.52 12.52 -7.07
N TYR A 301 7.84 11.93 -5.92
CA TYR A 301 6.86 11.22 -5.09
C TYR A 301 5.69 12.13 -4.66
N ALA A 302 5.99 13.34 -4.19
CA ALA A 302 4.98 14.32 -3.80
C ALA A 302 4.07 14.72 -4.97
N LYS A 303 4.61 14.94 -6.16
CA LYS A 303 3.83 15.27 -7.37
C LYS A 303 2.88 14.15 -7.77
N VAL A 304 3.33 12.90 -7.69
CA VAL A 304 2.47 11.72 -7.96
C VAL A 304 1.36 11.63 -6.92
N THR A 305 1.68 11.87 -5.65
CA THR A 305 0.70 11.89 -4.55
C THR A 305 -0.36 12.98 -4.76
N ARG A 306 0.02 14.16 -5.28
CA ARG A 306 -0.94 15.23 -5.60
C ARG A 306 -1.98 14.79 -6.63
N SER A 307 -1.53 14.15 -7.71
CA SER A 307 -2.45 13.63 -8.72
C SER A 307 -3.36 12.53 -8.18
N LEU A 308 -2.85 11.71 -7.28
CA LEU A 308 -3.63 10.68 -6.59
C LEU A 308 -4.71 11.30 -5.70
N ASP A 309 -4.36 12.29 -4.89
CA ASP A 309 -5.31 13.00 -4.01
C ASP A 309 -6.45 13.64 -4.80
N ASP A 310 -6.14 14.33 -5.91
CA ASP A 310 -7.16 14.89 -6.82
C ASP A 310 -8.13 13.82 -7.33
N ASN A 311 -7.62 12.66 -7.70
CA ASN A 311 -8.42 11.58 -8.25
C ASN A 311 -9.32 10.92 -7.19
N VAL A 312 -8.84 10.81 -5.96
CA VAL A 312 -9.68 10.42 -4.83
C VAL A 312 -10.77 11.47 -4.61
N GLY A 313 -10.45 12.76 -4.69
CA GLY A 313 -11.41 13.85 -4.62
C GLY A 313 -12.49 13.77 -5.69
N ARG A 314 -12.13 13.48 -6.95
CA ARG A 314 -13.08 13.28 -8.06
C ARG A 314 -14.04 12.13 -7.79
N LEU A 315 -13.55 11.01 -7.29
CA LEU A 315 -14.38 9.86 -6.96
C LEU A 315 -15.33 10.18 -5.79
N MET A 316 -14.83 10.84 -4.74
CA MET A 316 -15.64 11.27 -3.61
C MET A 316 -16.73 12.27 -4.02
N GLU A 317 -16.40 13.23 -4.88
CA GLU A 317 -17.37 14.20 -5.40
C GLU A 317 -18.46 13.53 -6.24
N TYR A 318 -18.08 12.59 -7.13
CA TYR A 318 -19.04 11.81 -7.89
C TYR A 318 -20.04 11.06 -6.97
N LEU A 319 -19.54 10.42 -5.90
CA LEU A 319 -20.40 9.72 -4.93
C LEU A 319 -21.33 10.70 -4.20
N ARG A 320 -20.86 11.89 -3.86
CA ARG A 320 -21.62 12.95 -3.18
C ARG A 320 -22.73 13.49 -4.07
N GLU A 321 -22.42 13.90 -5.29
CA GLU A 321 -23.37 14.45 -6.26
C GLU A 321 -24.48 13.47 -6.62
N ASN A 322 -24.19 12.16 -6.54
CA ASN A 322 -25.16 11.10 -6.82
C ASN A 322 -25.87 10.55 -5.56
N ASN A 323 -25.74 11.23 -4.40
CA ASN A 323 -26.34 10.85 -3.12
C ASN A 323 -26.02 9.40 -2.69
N MET A 324 -24.81 8.94 -2.97
CA MET A 324 -24.39 7.57 -2.69
C MET A 324 -23.63 7.43 -1.36
N LEU A 325 -23.06 8.53 -0.84
CA LEU A 325 -22.18 8.50 0.34
C LEU A 325 -22.87 7.98 1.60
N GLU A 326 -24.19 8.23 1.74
CA GLU A 326 -24.98 7.80 2.90
C GLU A 326 -25.03 6.27 3.05
N ASN A 327 -25.02 5.55 1.93
CA ASN A 327 -25.03 4.09 1.92
C ASN A 327 -23.76 3.47 1.33
N THR A 328 -22.62 4.15 1.45
CA THR A 328 -21.34 3.66 0.91
C THR A 328 -20.25 3.70 1.96
N LEU A 329 -19.61 2.55 2.20
CA LEU A 329 -18.31 2.49 2.84
C LEU A 329 -17.26 2.90 1.83
N VAL A 330 -16.54 3.98 2.09
CA VAL A 330 -15.33 4.33 1.32
C VAL A 330 -14.11 4.00 2.16
N VAL A 331 -13.22 3.18 1.62
CA VAL A 331 -11.95 2.78 2.26
C VAL A 331 -10.81 3.27 1.42
N TYR A 332 -9.84 3.91 2.04
CA TYR A 332 -8.56 4.25 1.46
C TYR A 332 -7.42 3.58 2.22
N THR A 333 -6.55 2.89 1.51
CA THR A 333 -5.37 2.24 2.06
C THR A 333 -4.25 2.12 1.01
N SER A 334 -3.09 1.61 1.41
CA SER A 334 -2.01 1.17 0.53
C SER A 334 -1.75 -0.32 0.74
N ASP A 335 -1.11 -0.96 -0.24
CA ASP A 335 -0.73 -2.37 -0.11
C ASP A 335 0.40 -2.59 0.91
N GLN A 336 1.25 -1.58 1.17
CA GLN A 336 2.21 -1.53 2.28
C GLN A 336 2.67 -0.10 2.56
N GLY A 337 3.52 0.07 3.59
CA GLY A 337 4.26 1.29 3.83
C GLY A 337 5.44 1.47 2.87
N PHE A 338 6.21 2.53 3.06
CA PHE A 338 7.31 2.89 2.18
C PHE A 338 8.31 3.81 2.90
N TYR A 339 9.61 3.61 2.70
CA TYR A 339 10.64 4.48 3.28
C TYR A 339 10.74 5.79 2.50
N MET A 340 10.65 6.90 3.21
CA MET A 340 10.82 8.25 2.68
C MET A 340 12.16 8.86 3.11
N GLY A 341 13.21 8.05 3.12
CA GLY A 341 14.54 8.44 3.56
C GLY A 341 14.95 7.93 4.94
N GLU A 342 14.02 7.35 5.70
CA GLU A 342 14.36 6.70 6.97
C GLU A 342 15.40 5.61 6.71
N HIS A 343 16.37 5.49 7.61
CA HIS A 343 17.53 4.62 7.47
C HIS A 343 18.39 4.90 6.21
N GLY A 344 18.18 6.02 5.50
CA GLY A 344 18.80 6.30 4.21
C GLY A 344 18.23 5.49 3.06
N TRP A 345 17.03 4.92 3.21
CA TRP A 345 16.40 4.00 2.28
C TRP A 345 15.24 4.62 1.49
N PHE A 346 14.89 3.95 0.42
CA PHE A 346 13.62 3.98 -0.28
C PHE A 346 13.12 2.53 -0.42
N ASP A 347 11.92 2.30 -1.01
CA ASP A 347 11.29 0.98 -1.09
C ASP A 347 10.65 0.53 0.25
N LYS A 348 10.50 -0.78 0.51
CA LYS A 348 9.73 -1.41 1.59
C LYS A 348 10.40 -2.71 2.04
N ARG A 349 9.67 -3.74 2.46
CA ARG A 349 10.03 -5.14 2.72
C ARG A 349 10.37 -5.47 4.16
N PHE A 350 11.23 -4.72 4.85
CA PHE A 350 11.52 -4.95 6.25
C PHE A 350 10.28 -4.82 7.15
N MET A 351 10.30 -5.52 8.29
CA MET A 351 9.28 -5.36 9.32
C MET A 351 9.44 -4.08 10.16
N TYR A 352 10.27 -3.11 9.74
CA TYR A 352 10.38 -1.81 10.41
C TYR A 352 9.11 -0.98 10.19
N GLU A 353 8.82 -0.05 11.11
CA GLU A 353 7.53 0.65 11.17
C GLU A 353 7.14 1.31 9.84
N GLU A 354 8.07 1.92 9.12
CA GLU A 354 7.80 2.64 7.88
C GLU A 354 7.30 1.74 6.74
N SER A 355 7.80 0.52 6.69
CA SER A 355 7.41 -0.50 5.71
C SER A 355 6.20 -1.31 6.17
N LEU A 356 6.14 -1.62 7.47
CA LEU A 356 5.08 -2.42 8.09
C LEU A 356 3.76 -1.67 8.17
N SER A 357 3.79 -0.35 8.46
CA SER A 357 2.61 0.50 8.63
C SER A 357 2.04 0.93 7.30
N THR A 358 0.72 0.94 7.18
CA THR A 358 0.00 1.39 5.99
C THR A 358 -1.12 2.35 6.37
N PRO A 359 -1.43 3.38 5.56
CA PRO A 359 -2.56 4.23 5.86
C PRO A 359 -3.87 3.44 5.80
N LEU A 360 -4.80 3.77 6.67
CA LEU A 360 -6.16 3.27 6.61
C LEU A 360 -7.14 4.35 7.04
N LEU A 361 -7.93 4.82 6.08
CA LEU A 361 -9.01 5.78 6.28
C LEU A 361 -10.32 5.13 5.87
N MET A 362 -11.39 5.33 6.64
CA MET A 362 -12.72 4.82 6.29
C MET A 362 -13.78 5.89 6.51
N ARG A 363 -14.49 6.28 5.44
CA ARG A 363 -15.75 6.98 5.58
C ARG A 363 -16.86 5.94 5.68
N LEU A 364 -17.59 6.00 6.78
CA LEU A 364 -18.57 4.97 7.12
C LEU A 364 -19.96 5.34 6.57
N PRO A 365 -20.77 4.35 6.14
CA PRO A 365 -22.16 4.57 5.77
C PRO A 365 -22.98 4.97 7.00
N ASP A 366 -24.18 5.49 6.77
CA ASP A 366 -25.12 5.85 7.82
C ASP A 366 -25.43 4.66 8.74
N GLY A 367 -25.64 4.97 10.02
CA GLY A 367 -25.81 3.94 11.07
C GLY A 367 -24.51 3.59 11.83
N TYR A 368 -23.34 3.93 11.28
CA TYR A 368 -22.06 3.86 11.99
C TYR A 368 -21.69 5.22 12.56
N LYS A 369 -21.55 5.30 13.88
CA LYS A 369 -21.32 6.60 14.59
C LYS A 369 -19.88 6.91 14.87
N ARG A 370 -18.96 5.95 14.73
CA ARG A 370 -17.54 6.16 15.00
C ARG A 370 -16.97 7.26 14.09
N ARG A 371 -16.24 8.19 14.68
CA ARG A 371 -15.49 9.25 13.99
C ARG A 371 -14.16 9.45 14.70
N GLY A 372 -13.21 10.08 13.98
CA GLY A 372 -11.88 10.40 14.51
C GLY A 372 -10.92 9.22 14.51
N GLU A 373 -9.99 9.22 15.45
CA GLU A 373 -8.89 8.25 15.46
C GLU A 373 -9.23 6.95 16.16
N ILE A 374 -8.70 5.85 15.61
CA ILE A 374 -8.67 4.52 16.20
C ILE A 374 -7.21 4.13 16.38
N THR A 375 -6.82 3.86 17.63
CA THR A 375 -5.44 3.49 18.00
C THR A 375 -5.24 1.99 18.19
N ASP A 376 -6.31 1.21 18.12
CA ASP A 376 -6.23 -0.25 18.16
C ASP A 376 -5.43 -0.79 16.98
N MET A 377 -4.56 -1.79 17.20
CA MET A 377 -3.77 -2.42 16.15
C MET A 377 -4.65 -3.22 15.19
N VAL A 378 -4.62 -2.88 13.90
CA VAL A 378 -5.33 -3.60 12.85
C VAL A 378 -4.35 -4.06 11.77
N GLN A 379 -4.75 -5.04 10.95
CA GLN A 379 -3.88 -5.61 9.93
C GLN A 379 -4.66 -5.81 8.64
N ASN A 380 -4.00 -5.77 7.49
CA ASN A 380 -4.65 -5.86 6.19
C ASN A 380 -5.47 -7.15 5.95
N ILE A 381 -5.20 -8.22 6.69
CA ILE A 381 -6.02 -9.44 6.70
C ILE A 381 -7.41 -9.22 7.33
N ASP A 382 -7.62 -8.11 8.03
CA ASP A 382 -8.88 -7.78 8.71
C ASP A 382 -9.92 -7.18 7.74
N TYR A 383 -9.50 -6.76 6.55
CA TYR A 383 -10.40 -6.10 5.59
C TYR A 383 -11.45 -7.07 5.04
N ALA A 384 -11.02 -8.27 4.65
CA ALA A 384 -11.95 -9.29 4.13
C ALA A 384 -13.07 -9.63 5.13
N PRO A 385 -12.82 -10.02 6.38
CA PRO A 385 -13.90 -10.30 7.34
C PRO A 385 -14.73 -9.05 7.66
N THR A 386 -14.16 -7.84 7.60
CA THR A 386 -14.90 -6.58 7.82
C THR A 386 -15.91 -6.34 6.72
N PHE A 387 -15.51 -6.43 5.47
CA PHE A 387 -16.42 -6.20 4.34
C PHE A 387 -17.51 -7.27 4.27
N LEU A 388 -17.18 -8.53 4.56
CA LEU A 388 -18.15 -9.61 4.65
C LEU A 388 -19.17 -9.35 5.76
N GLU A 389 -18.75 -8.99 6.96
CA GLU A 389 -19.67 -8.70 8.08
C GLU A 389 -20.57 -7.50 7.77
N MET A 390 -20.01 -6.40 7.20
CA MET A 390 -20.81 -5.24 6.80
C MET A 390 -21.83 -5.57 5.70
N ALA A 391 -21.49 -6.51 4.83
CA ALA A 391 -22.41 -7.02 3.81
C ALA A 391 -23.43 -8.04 4.35
N GLY A 392 -23.39 -8.38 5.64
CA GLY A 392 -24.24 -9.41 6.23
C GLY A 392 -23.89 -10.83 5.80
N VAL A 393 -22.69 -11.06 5.35
CA VAL A 393 -22.16 -12.37 4.91
C VAL A 393 -21.43 -13.03 6.08
N LYS A 394 -21.73 -14.31 6.32
CA LYS A 394 -21.03 -15.08 7.36
C LYS A 394 -19.54 -15.17 7.02
N VAL A 395 -18.71 -14.73 7.95
CA VAL A 395 -17.25 -14.85 7.82
C VAL A 395 -16.84 -16.31 7.95
N PRO A 396 -16.16 -16.89 6.96
CA PRO A 396 -15.62 -18.25 7.04
C PRO A 396 -14.61 -18.43 8.18
N SER A 397 -14.59 -19.62 8.78
CA SER A 397 -13.73 -19.92 9.94
C SER A 397 -12.23 -20.05 9.62
N ASP A 398 -11.88 -20.18 8.35
CA ASP A 398 -10.50 -20.26 7.86
C ASP A 398 -9.88 -18.88 7.55
N ILE A 399 -10.67 -17.81 7.61
CA ILE A 399 -10.16 -16.43 7.60
C ILE A 399 -9.41 -16.17 8.91
N GLN A 400 -8.19 -15.67 8.82
CA GLN A 400 -7.30 -15.42 9.95
C GLN A 400 -7.43 -13.99 10.49
N GLY A 401 -7.96 -13.08 9.68
CA GLY A 401 -8.24 -11.70 10.06
C GLY A 401 -9.43 -11.58 11.02
N LYS A 402 -9.55 -10.43 11.66
CA LYS A 402 -10.60 -10.10 12.62
C LYS A 402 -11.40 -8.91 12.10
N SER A 403 -12.72 -9.02 12.02
CA SER A 403 -13.59 -7.94 11.57
C SER A 403 -13.41 -6.67 12.40
N LEU A 404 -13.27 -5.53 11.74
CA LEU A 404 -13.17 -4.21 12.36
C LEU A 404 -14.54 -3.64 12.78
N VAL A 405 -15.64 -4.27 12.42
CA VAL A 405 -16.99 -3.80 12.70
C VAL A 405 -17.21 -3.45 14.19
N PRO A 406 -16.71 -4.22 15.17
CA PRO A 406 -16.81 -3.83 16.57
C PRO A 406 -16.13 -2.49 16.89
N LEU A 407 -14.98 -2.19 16.29
CA LEU A 407 -14.29 -0.90 16.42
C LEU A 407 -15.08 0.25 15.77
N LEU A 408 -15.72 -0.03 14.64
CA LEU A 408 -16.47 0.96 13.85
C LEU A 408 -17.86 1.27 14.44
N LYS A 409 -18.45 0.35 15.21
CA LYS A 409 -19.74 0.54 15.90
C LYS A 409 -19.60 1.20 17.27
N SER A 410 -18.46 1.04 17.92
CA SER A 410 -18.22 1.59 19.27
C SER A 410 -17.75 3.04 19.16
N GLU A 411 -18.37 3.94 19.92
CA GLU A 411 -17.88 5.33 20.07
C GLU A 411 -16.63 5.42 20.97
N LYS A 412 -16.28 4.35 21.66
CA LYS A 412 -15.15 4.27 22.58
C LYS A 412 -14.26 3.09 22.24
N THR A 413 -13.02 3.13 22.71
CA THR A 413 -12.09 2.00 22.65
C THR A 413 -12.74 0.75 23.27
N ILE A 414 -12.70 -0.36 22.55
CA ILE A 414 -13.22 -1.64 23.07
C ILE A 414 -12.15 -2.31 23.95
N GLY A 415 -12.53 -2.73 25.16
CA GLY A 415 -11.59 -3.15 26.20
C GLY A 415 -10.75 -4.41 25.94
N LYS A 416 -11.00 -5.17 24.88
CA LYS A 416 -10.21 -6.34 24.46
C LYS A 416 -10.17 -6.44 22.96
N TRP A 417 -9.09 -5.94 22.38
CA TRP A 417 -8.76 -6.09 20.98
C TRP A 417 -7.51 -6.98 20.83
N ARG A 418 -6.81 -6.86 19.72
CA ARG A 418 -5.54 -7.51 19.44
C ARG A 418 -4.42 -6.82 20.25
N ASP A 419 -3.56 -7.62 20.87
CA ASP A 419 -2.38 -7.14 21.62
C ASP A 419 -1.08 -7.33 20.86
N ALA A 420 -1.11 -8.00 19.71
CA ALA A 420 0.03 -8.22 18.84
C ALA A 420 -0.41 -8.47 17.39
N ILE A 421 0.48 -8.20 16.46
CA ILE A 421 0.39 -8.60 15.05
C ILE A 421 1.54 -9.52 14.70
N TYR A 422 1.31 -10.38 13.70
CA TYR A 422 2.30 -11.29 13.12
C TYR A 422 2.65 -10.85 11.71
N TYR A 423 3.91 -10.94 11.34
CA TYR A 423 4.45 -10.57 10.04
C TYR A 423 5.36 -11.66 9.50
N HIS A 424 5.36 -11.89 8.18
CA HIS A 424 6.27 -12.83 7.54
C HIS A 424 6.60 -12.41 6.11
N PHE A 425 7.88 -12.15 5.85
CA PHE A 425 8.46 -11.85 4.56
C PHE A 425 9.28 -13.04 4.04
N HIS A 426 8.96 -13.55 2.85
CA HIS A 426 9.47 -14.82 2.34
C HIS A 426 10.44 -14.69 1.16
N GLU A 427 10.55 -13.51 0.55
CA GLU A 427 11.29 -13.31 -0.70
C GLU A 427 12.77 -13.01 -0.45
N TYR A 428 13.67 -13.72 -1.15
CA TYR A 428 15.11 -13.47 -1.16
C TYR A 428 15.78 -14.29 -2.27
N PRO A 429 16.84 -13.77 -2.99
CA PRO A 429 17.40 -12.41 -2.85
C PRO A 429 16.53 -11.31 -3.44
N ALA A 430 15.75 -11.59 -4.49
CA ALA A 430 14.91 -10.64 -5.21
C ALA A 430 15.59 -9.31 -5.56
N GLU A 431 14.82 -8.23 -5.73
CA GLU A 431 15.32 -6.97 -6.26
C GLU A 431 16.23 -6.21 -5.28
N HIS A 432 15.99 -6.31 -3.97
CA HIS A 432 16.65 -5.48 -2.96
C HIS A 432 17.41 -6.25 -1.88
N ALA A 433 17.64 -7.53 -2.09
CA ALA A 433 18.41 -8.41 -1.21
C ALA A 433 17.99 -8.38 0.28
N VAL A 434 16.73 -8.04 0.57
CA VAL A 434 16.20 -8.06 1.93
C VAL A 434 16.02 -9.50 2.39
N LYS A 435 16.65 -9.84 3.51
CA LYS A 435 16.66 -11.21 4.05
C LYS A 435 15.27 -11.66 4.48
N ARG A 436 14.95 -12.95 4.31
CA ARG A 436 13.70 -13.53 4.80
C ARG A 436 13.61 -13.34 6.30
N HIS A 437 12.44 -12.93 6.78
CA HIS A 437 12.24 -12.71 8.20
C HIS A 437 10.77 -12.81 8.58
N TYR A 438 10.56 -13.16 9.81
CA TYR A 438 9.25 -13.10 10.46
C TYR A 438 9.37 -12.45 11.84
N GLY A 439 8.25 -12.03 12.38
CA GLY A 439 8.29 -11.38 13.67
C GLY A 439 6.92 -11.13 14.28
N VAL A 440 6.96 -10.59 15.49
CA VAL A 440 5.80 -10.16 16.24
C VAL A 440 5.99 -8.73 16.74
N ARG A 441 4.94 -7.92 16.58
CA ARG A 441 4.90 -6.54 17.09
C ARG A 441 3.76 -6.43 18.07
N THR A 442 4.06 -5.99 19.30
CA THR A 442 3.10 -5.56 20.34
C THR A 442 3.01 -4.04 20.35
N GLU A 443 2.24 -3.44 21.26
CA GLU A 443 2.16 -1.97 21.36
C GLU A 443 3.52 -1.31 21.61
N ARG A 444 4.40 -1.95 22.38
CA ARG A 444 5.70 -1.38 22.74
C ARG A 444 6.90 -2.09 22.14
N TYR A 445 6.84 -3.38 21.92
CA TYR A 445 8.01 -4.17 21.53
C TYR A 445 7.82 -4.84 20.18
N LYS A 446 8.91 -4.95 19.43
CA LYS A 446 8.99 -5.70 18.18
C LYS A 446 10.14 -6.69 18.25
N LEU A 447 9.88 -7.96 17.90
CA LEU A 447 10.88 -9.01 17.77
C LEU A 447 10.88 -9.53 16.34
N ILE A 448 12.05 -9.55 15.70
CA ILE A 448 12.25 -10.01 14.32
C ILE A 448 13.29 -11.12 14.30
N HIS A 449 13.03 -12.19 13.55
CA HIS A 449 13.99 -13.23 13.24
C HIS A 449 14.29 -13.26 11.75
N PHE A 450 15.53 -13.01 11.38
CA PHE A 450 16.03 -13.25 10.03
C PHE A 450 16.56 -14.68 9.97
N TYR A 451 16.01 -15.48 9.05
CA TYR A 451 16.22 -16.92 9.00
C TYR A 451 16.70 -17.39 7.62
N ASN A 452 17.22 -18.61 7.53
CA ASN A 452 17.75 -19.26 6.32
C ASN A 452 18.96 -18.55 5.70
N ASP A 453 18.84 -17.30 5.31
CA ASP A 453 19.86 -16.54 4.60
C ASP A 453 20.93 -16.01 5.56
N ILE A 454 20.51 -15.71 6.76
CA ILE A 454 21.30 -15.38 7.96
C ILE A 454 20.51 -15.91 9.15
N ASP A 455 21.14 -16.04 10.31
CA ASP A 455 20.47 -16.42 11.56
C ASP A 455 20.72 -15.33 12.60
N THR A 456 19.87 -14.30 12.61
CA THR A 456 19.99 -13.18 13.53
C THR A 456 18.66 -12.70 14.05
N TRP A 457 18.69 -12.17 15.26
CA TRP A 457 17.53 -11.62 15.94
C TRP A 457 17.67 -10.13 16.16
N GLU A 458 16.55 -9.42 16.04
CA GLU A 458 16.46 -8.01 16.41
C GLU A 458 15.29 -7.81 17.36
N LEU A 459 15.51 -7.03 18.41
CA LEU A 459 14.51 -6.63 19.41
C LEU A 459 14.51 -5.11 19.54
N TYR A 460 13.35 -4.50 19.43
CA TYR A 460 13.18 -3.05 19.56
C TYR A 460 12.19 -2.69 20.64
N ASP A 461 12.50 -1.64 21.40
CA ASP A 461 11.59 -0.96 22.32
C ASP A 461 11.07 0.32 21.64
N LEU A 462 9.91 0.22 20.99
CA LEU A 462 9.32 1.28 20.16
C LEU A 462 8.95 2.54 20.95
N GLN A 463 8.89 2.46 22.28
CA GLN A 463 8.67 3.63 23.14
C GLN A 463 9.96 4.42 23.34
N GLU A 464 11.10 3.74 23.53
CA GLU A 464 12.42 4.35 23.76
C GLU A 464 13.13 4.65 22.42
N ASP A 465 12.87 3.84 21.40
CA ASP A 465 13.49 3.90 20.07
C ASP A 465 12.41 3.69 18.97
N PRO A 466 11.58 4.68 18.73
CA PRO A 466 10.49 4.59 17.74
C PRO A 466 10.98 4.49 16.29
N THR A 467 12.26 4.77 16.04
CA THR A 467 12.91 4.72 14.72
C THR A 467 13.77 3.48 14.52
N GLU A 468 13.74 2.54 15.44
CA GLU A 468 14.37 1.21 15.35
C GLU A 468 15.87 1.23 15.01
N MET A 469 16.59 2.19 15.62
CA MET A 469 18.02 2.38 15.41
C MET A 469 18.88 1.44 16.25
N LYS A 470 18.36 0.97 17.39
CA LYS A 470 19.12 0.20 18.39
C LYS A 470 18.54 -1.18 18.60
N ASN A 471 19.19 -2.21 18.05
CA ASN A 471 18.87 -3.59 18.38
C ASN A 471 19.29 -3.90 19.84
N VAL A 472 18.31 -4.17 20.71
CA VAL A 472 18.52 -4.49 22.13
C VAL A 472 18.39 -5.99 22.44
N TYR A 473 18.43 -6.85 21.43
CA TYR A 473 18.22 -8.29 21.61
C TYR A 473 19.20 -8.92 22.59
N ASP A 474 20.47 -8.54 22.55
CA ASP A 474 21.53 -9.07 23.43
C ASP A 474 21.76 -8.23 24.69
N ASP A 475 21.03 -7.13 24.86
CA ASP A 475 21.14 -6.30 26.06
C ASP A 475 20.54 -7.05 27.28
N PRO A 476 21.34 -7.30 28.34
CA PRO A 476 20.88 -7.98 29.57
C PRO A 476 19.67 -7.30 30.23
N ALA A 477 19.53 -5.98 30.09
CA ALA A 477 18.40 -5.23 30.63
C ALA A 477 17.06 -5.66 30.02
N TYR A 478 17.07 -6.15 28.80
CA TYR A 478 15.91 -6.61 28.04
C TYR A 478 15.69 -8.14 28.09
N ALA A 479 16.48 -8.90 28.86
CA ALA A 479 16.37 -10.38 28.91
C ALA A 479 14.98 -10.89 29.25
N LYS A 480 14.25 -10.22 30.15
CA LYS A 480 12.86 -10.55 30.49
C LYS A 480 11.89 -10.25 29.35
N VAL A 481 12.05 -9.11 28.72
CA VAL A 481 11.24 -8.69 27.54
C VAL A 481 11.48 -9.65 26.38
N ARG A 482 12.73 -9.97 26.07
CA ARG A 482 13.11 -10.94 25.05
C ARG A 482 12.38 -12.28 25.24
N LYS A 483 12.43 -12.83 26.45
CA LYS A 483 11.72 -14.09 26.76
C LYS A 483 10.19 -13.97 26.56
N GLN A 484 9.60 -12.84 26.92
CA GLN A 484 8.16 -12.60 26.72
C GLN A 484 7.82 -12.50 25.22
N MET A 485 8.65 -11.81 24.43
CA MET A 485 8.44 -11.64 23.00
C MET A 485 8.61 -12.95 22.22
N HIS A 486 9.58 -13.80 22.59
CA HIS A 486 9.67 -15.15 22.03
C HIS A 486 8.41 -15.97 22.28
N LYS A 487 7.92 -15.98 23.53
CA LYS A 487 6.67 -16.66 23.85
C LYS A 487 5.47 -16.12 23.07
N LYS A 488 5.41 -14.80 22.86
CA LYS A 488 4.37 -14.17 22.03
C LYS A 488 4.48 -14.60 20.59
N LEU A 489 5.68 -14.62 20.02
CA LEU A 489 5.96 -15.07 18.65
C LEU A 489 5.51 -16.53 18.44
N GLU A 490 5.90 -17.44 19.32
CA GLU A 490 5.48 -18.84 19.28
C GLU A 490 3.93 -18.99 19.33
N GLN A 491 3.28 -18.18 20.16
CA GLN A 491 1.81 -18.17 20.25
C GLN A 491 1.18 -17.73 18.91
N MET A 492 1.73 -16.71 18.26
CA MET A 492 1.22 -16.20 16.99
C MET A 492 1.46 -17.19 15.84
N GLN A 493 2.65 -17.79 15.77
CA GLN A 493 2.99 -18.84 14.79
C GLN A 493 2.03 -20.03 14.90
N LYS A 494 1.79 -20.49 16.13
CA LYS A 494 0.84 -21.57 16.38
C LYS A 494 -0.60 -21.17 16.02
N MET A 495 -1.01 -19.95 16.36
CA MET A 495 -2.34 -19.42 16.04
C MET A 495 -2.59 -19.39 14.54
N TYR A 496 -1.63 -18.89 13.78
CA TYR A 496 -1.73 -18.74 12.32
C TYR A 496 -1.22 -19.97 11.54
N LYS A 497 -0.74 -21.02 12.25
CA LYS A 497 -0.23 -22.26 11.65
C LYS A 497 0.87 -21.99 10.62
N ASP A 498 1.82 -21.13 10.96
CA ASP A 498 2.97 -20.88 10.10
C ASP A 498 3.95 -22.07 10.18
N PRO A 499 4.31 -22.72 9.05
CA PRO A 499 5.14 -23.93 9.05
C PRO A 499 6.62 -23.70 9.37
N ILE A 500 7.08 -22.47 9.56
CA ILE A 500 8.50 -22.17 9.91
C ILE A 500 8.85 -22.60 11.34
N ALA A 501 7.91 -23.01 12.13
CA ALA A 501 8.18 -23.46 13.50
C ALA A 501 8.87 -24.83 13.59
N ASP A 502 9.18 -25.49 12.47
CA ASP A 502 9.81 -26.82 12.43
C ASP A 502 11.22 -26.78 11.84
#